data_30a991d18b9ef7ee83bc767a75e668fa
#
_entry.id   30a991d18b9ef7ee83bc767a75e668fa
#
_cell.length_a   1.000
_cell.length_b   1.000
_cell.length_c   1.000
_cell.angle_alpha   90.00
_cell.angle_beta   90.00
_cell.angle_gamma   90.00
#
_symmetry.space_group_name_H-M   'P 1'
#
loop_
_entity.id
_entity.type
_entity.pdbx_description
1 polymer ?
#
loop_
_entity_poly.entity_id
_entity_poly.type
_entity_poly.pdbx_seq_one_letter_code
_entity_poly.pdbx_strand_id
1 'polypeptide(L)'
;MLLLLVFAAIGIVEGAPSRLFPEVSWRTTFIPIPTNDDTRTIPGWKRAPAPSDASTYAVKSLPDSPSVPPSWAGRMGVPGVAEGNELFFWLFEAEDKSYDNNLIIWLNGGPGCSSMIGAFAENGPLSFVGSTSKLERNPYSWTKLGHVLYIDQPVGTGLSSASNPTPATNNEKVTEVFYSWLKQFYTVFPNLRQKRTHLMGESYGGIYIPYFAERILKYKDEFSINLTSITIGDGAIGNSVAMSDVVGGAYLREKANDLKVPQDIVDAFSQADHICGFDSIQEKAAQYPPQGPFDLPSSLHNATGFRGDGKCNIEPKSPQAVLSSILNSTCYQRCATYATARDYVQAIRKNRCFSTYNINYDCTTANPLDPLTKYLNRPDVQTALNIPSPTQHPFQVCNQTILDTLFAPSIQPIPPTDSILPAILTTHKIPVHLYQGQLDMVINHIAVELVLQNMTWNGAQGLRNRPNIPFGTKVNVGRNGENKGPPTGPAAGVWAYERGLTYHLFKDAGHGVPRDQPQEMWEYVKNVVVGGWDESFSREKWH
;
A
#
# COMPACT_ATOMS: atom_id res chain seq x y z
N MET A 1 9.09 20.38 4.11
CA MET A 1 9.38 20.72 2.70
C MET A 1 9.76 19.51 1.84
N LEU A 2 9.94 18.32 2.38
CA LEU A 2 10.32 17.12 1.62
C LEU A 2 9.13 16.16 1.30
N LEU A 3 7.97 16.35 1.89
CA LEU A 3 6.78 15.53 1.62
C LEU A 3 5.98 15.95 0.37
N LEU A 4 6.35 17.06 -0.26
CA LEU A 4 5.70 17.58 -1.48
C LEU A 4 6.32 17.04 -2.78
N LEU A 5 7.43 16.29 -2.72
CA LEU A 5 8.21 15.92 -3.90
C LEU A 5 7.93 14.53 -4.47
N VAL A 6 7.08 13.72 -3.85
CA VAL A 6 6.81 12.34 -4.33
C VAL A 6 6.05 12.30 -5.66
N PHE A 7 5.48 13.41 -6.12
CA PHE A 7 4.72 13.48 -7.39
C PHE A 7 5.17 14.56 -8.39
N ALA A 8 6.36 15.13 -8.26
CA ALA A 8 6.73 16.31 -9.06
C ALA A 8 8.06 16.24 -9.83
N ALA A 9 8.58 15.10 -10.19
CA ALA A 9 9.80 15.07 -11.00
C ALA A 9 9.73 14.03 -12.11
N ILE A 10 9.33 14.44 -13.30
CA ILE A 10 9.77 13.81 -14.56
C ILE A 10 10.03 14.92 -15.59
N GLY A 11 11.32 15.14 -15.81
CA GLY A 11 11.82 16.06 -16.82
C GLY A 11 11.70 15.50 -18.24
N ILE A 12 11.57 16.41 -19.16
CA ILE A 12 11.38 16.30 -20.60
C ILE A 12 12.59 15.69 -21.29
N VAL A 13 12.36 14.77 -22.23
CA VAL A 13 13.25 14.53 -23.38
C VAL A 13 12.46 14.83 -24.64
N GLU A 14 12.92 15.83 -25.40
CA GLU A 14 12.36 16.21 -26.69
C GLU A 14 12.77 15.25 -27.82
N GLY A 15 11.81 14.93 -28.68
CA GLY A 15 11.97 14.92 -30.14
C GLY A 15 12.58 13.72 -30.84
N ALA A 16 11.73 12.90 -31.48
CA ALA A 16 12.05 12.33 -32.80
C ALA A 16 10.75 11.89 -33.55
N PRO A 17 10.72 11.86 -34.89
CA PRO A 17 9.50 11.91 -35.66
C PRO A 17 8.85 10.55 -35.95
N SER A 18 7.55 10.62 -36.19
CA SER A 18 6.64 9.56 -36.61
C SER A 18 7.18 8.70 -37.79
N ARG A 19 7.22 7.36 -37.57
CA ARG A 19 7.14 6.40 -38.68
C ARG A 19 6.03 5.38 -38.38
N LEU A 20 5.19 5.22 -39.39
CA LEU A 20 4.12 4.26 -39.54
C LEU A 20 4.60 2.82 -39.22
N PHE A 21 3.82 2.09 -38.44
CA PHE A 21 3.99 0.64 -38.28
C PHE A 21 2.78 -0.09 -38.87
N PRO A 22 3.00 -1.21 -39.58
CA PRO A 22 1.93 -2.02 -40.15
C PRO A 22 1.25 -2.89 -39.09
N GLU A 23 -0.01 -3.20 -39.33
CA GLU A 23 -0.84 -4.12 -38.54
C GLU A 23 -0.16 -5.49 -38.39
N VAL A 24 0.01 -5.92 -37.15
CA VAL A 24 0.48 -7.28 -36.80
C VAL A 24 -0.70 -8.09 -36.29
N SER A 25 -1.10 -9.05 -37.11
CA SER A 25 -2.07 -10.08 -36.82
C SER A 25 -1.52 -11.03 -35.75
N TRP A 26 -2.15 -11.11 -34.57
CA TRP A 26 -1.82 -12.05 -33.51
C TRP A 26 -2.33 -13.46 -33.86
N ARG A 27 -1.45 -14.31 -34.37
CA ARG A 27 -1.65 -15.76 -34.31
C ARG A 27 -0.91 -16.30 -33.08
N THR A 28 -1.66 -16.80 -32.12
CA THR A 28 -1.13 -17.54 -30.97
C THR A 28 -0.54 -18.87 -31.46
N THR A 29 0.77 -18.95 -31.56
CA THR A 29 1.51 -20.21 -31.66
C THR A 29 2.00 -20.57 -30.26
N PHE A 30 1.42 -21.59 -29.66
CA PHE A 30 1.94 -22.23 -28.46
C PHE A 30 3.33 -22.82 -28.80
N ILE A 31 4.38 -22.27 -28.20
CA ILE A 31 5.70 -22.91 -28.17
C ILE A 31 5.71 -23.79 -26.91
N PRO A 32 5.92 -25.11 -27.01
CA PRO A 32 6.04 -25.97 -25.83
C PRO A 32 7.33 -25.58 -25.08
N ILE A 33 7.20 -25.37 -23.79
CA ILE A 33 8.35 -25.19 -22.89
C ILE A 33 9.03 -26.55 -22.78
N PRO A 34 10.34 -26.68 -23.05
CA PRO A 34 11.07 -27.92 -22.83
C PRO A 34 11.13 -28.23 -21.33
N THR A 35 10.56 -29.36 -20.94
CA THR A 35 10.85 -30.00 -19.66
C THR A 35 12.22 -30.67 -19.79
N ASN A 36 13.26 -30.00 -19.34
CA ASN A 36 14.51 -30.66 -19.01
C ASN A 36 15.22 -29.90 -17.90
N ASP A 37 15.49 -30.68 -16.87
CA ASP A 37 16.40 -30.42 -15.78
C ASP A 37 17.81 -30.17 -16.34
N ASP A 38 18.12 -28.92 -16.64
CA ASP A 38 19.44 -28.53 -17.14
C ASP A 38 20.08 -27.56 -16.15
N THR A 39 20.74 -28.14 -15.14
CA THR A 39 21.65 -27.42 -14.23
C THR A 39 22.86 -26.94 -15.02
N ARG A 40 22.69 -26.02 -15.95
CA ARG A 40 23.83 -25.33 -16.57
C ARG A 40 24.30 -24.25 -15.60
N THR A 41 25.37 -24.56 -14.89
CA THR A 41 26.19 -23.59 -14.17
C THR A 41 26.69 -22.53 -15.16
N ILE A 42 26.19 -21.32 -14.99
CA ILE A 42 26.74 -20.13 -15.68
C ILE A 42 28.16 -19.92 -15.09
N PRO A 43 29.21 -19.95 -15.89
CA PRO A 43 30.57 -19.77 -15.37
C PRO A 43 30.73 -18.37 -14.78
N GLY A 44 31.10 -18.29 -13.48
CA GLY A 44 31.37 -17.03 -12.78
C GLY A 44 30.44 -16.70 -11.62
N TRP A 45 29.38 -17.45 -11.41
CA TRP A 45 28.44 -17.20 -10.28
C TRP A 45 28.91 -17.94 -9.02
N LYS A 46 29.69 -17.26 -8.19
CA LYS A 46 29.88 -17.70 -6.81
C LYS A 46 28.67 -17.29 -6.00
N ARG A 47 27.89 -18.28 -5.58
CA ARG A 47 26.81 -18.12 -4.59
C ARG A 47 27.46 -17.58 -3.31
N ALA A 48 27.09 -16.36 -2.90
CA ALA A 48 27.40 -15.95 -1.53
C ALA A 48 26.76 -16.98 -0.59
N PRO A 49 27.53 -17.61 0.33
CA PRO A 49 26.94 -18.55 1.27
C PRO A 49 25.93 -17.78 2.12
N ALA A 50 24.64 -18.13 1.98
CA ALA A 50 23.63 -17.64 2.91
C ALA A 50 24.04 -18.08 4.33
N PRO A 51 23.97 -17.19 5.33
CA PRO A 51 24.15 -17.60 6.71
C PRO A 51 23.16 -18.73 7.00
N SER A 52 23.65 -19.87 7.42
CA SER A 52 22.83 -21.03 7.74
C SER A 52 22.15 -20.92 9.11
N ASP A 53 22.40 -19.83 9.84
CA ASP A 53 22.01 -19.66 11.24
C ASP A 53 21.31 -18.32 11.48
N ALA A 54 20.09 -18.38 11.98
CA ALA A 54 19.31 -17.22 12.40
C ALA A 54 20.02 -16.34 13.44
N SER A 55 20.94 -16.90 14.23
CA SER A 55 21.69 -16.17 15.27
C SER A 55 22.51 -15.01 14.70
N THR A 56 22.93 -15.08 13.42
CA THR A 56 23.68 -13.99 12.77
C THR A 56 22.87 -12.72 12.56
N TYR A 57 21.55 -12.85 12.58
CA TYR A 57 20.61 -11.72 12.44
C TYR A 57 20.07 -11.23 13.78
N ALA A 58 20.42 -11.83 14.90
CA ALA A 58 19.86 -11.49 16.21
C ALA A 58 20.16 -10.03 16.57
N VAL A 59 19.12 -9.26 16.88
CA VAL A 59 19.22 -7.88 17.38
C VAL A 59 19.28 -7.94 18.91
N LYS A 60 20.45 -7.64 19.48
CA LYS A 60 20.68 -7.71 20.93
C LYS A 60 20.05 -6.54 21.68
N SER A 61 20.20 -5.35 21.13
CA SER A 61 19.65 -4.10 21.66
C SER A 61 19.70 -3.02 20.60
N LEU A 62 18.83 -2.02 20.73
CA LEU A 62 18.85 -0.83 19.90
C LEU A 62 19.32 0.37 20.72
N PRO A 63 20.17 1.26 20.17
CA PRO A 63 20.54 2.50 20.83
C PRO A 63 19.33 3.37 21.16
N ASP A 64 19.33 3.97 22.36
CA ASP A 64 18.32 4.92 22.84
C ASP A 64 16.86 4.40 22.76
N SER A 65 16.69 3.08 22.87
CA SER A 65 15.40 2.40 22.74
C SER A 65 15.02 1.66 24.01
N PRO A 66 13.72 1.62 24.37
CA PRO A 66 13.24 0.64 25.33
C PRO A 66 13.42 -0.77 24.77
N SER A 67 13.34 -1.78 25.66
CA SER A 67 13.42 -3.19 25.25
C SER A 67 12.31 -3.53 24.26
N VAL A 68 12.64 -4.31 23.24
CA VAL A 68 11.71 -4.86 22.25
C VAL A 68 11.62 -6.38 22.41
N PRO A 69 10.61 -7.04 21.82
CA PRO A 69 10.58 -8.49 21.71
C PRO A 69 11.88 -9.03 21.08
N PRO A 70 12.24 -10.30 21.29
CA PRO A 70 13.30 -10.93 20.53
C PRO A 70 13.12 -10.67 19.04
N SER A 71 14.19 -10.26 18.38
CA SER A 71 14.09 -9.85 16.97
C SER A 71 15.36 -10.17 16.18
N TRP A 72 15.20 -10.24 14.86
CA TRP A 72 16.27 -10.55 13.91
C TRP A 72 16.18 -9.57 12.75
N ALA A 73 17.27 -8.90 12.44
CA ALA A 73 17.33 -7.95 11.34
C ALA A 73 18.64 -8.08 10.57
N GLY A 74 18.62 -7.65 9.33
CA GLY A 74 19.81 -7.62 8.47
C GLY A 74 19.46 -7.72 7.00
N ARG A 75 20.48 -7.72 6.15
CA ARG A 75 20.33 -7.93 4.72
C ARG A 75 20.51 -9.40 4.37
N MET A 76 19.62 -9.89 3.52
CA MET A 76 19.70 -11.26 3.01
C MET A 76 19.68 -11.24 1.49
N GLY A 77 20.65 -11.92 0.88
CA GLY A 77 20.78 -12.01 -0.57
C GLY A 77 19.60 -12.69 -1.25
N VAL A 78 19.29 -12.26 -2.46
CA VAL A 78 18.21 -12.82 -3.29
C VAL A 78 18.79 -13.92 -4.19
N PRO A 79 18.38 -15.18 -4.05
CA PRO A 79 18.82 -16.25 -4.95
C PRO A 79 18.36 -16.01 -6.39
N GLY A 80 19.25 -16.31 -7.36
CA GLY A 80 18.90 -16.24 -8.79
C GLY A 80 19.00 -14.85 -9.43
N VAL A 81 19.46 -13.84 -8.70
CA VAL A 81 19.80 -12.52 -9.23
C VAL A 81 21.28 -12.20 -9.01
N ALA A 82 21.77 -11.14 -9.64
CA ALA A 82 23.18 -10.72 -9.50
C ALA A 82 23.55 -10.44 -8.04
N GLU A 83 24.82 -10.68 -7.70
CA GLU A 83 25.37 -10.36 -6.38
C GLU A 83 25.16 -8.87 -6.03
N GLY A 84 24.97 -8.57 -4.76
CA GLY A 84 24.70 -7.21 -4.26
C GLY A 84 23.20 -6.85 -4.22
N ASN A 85 22.32 -7.74 -4.71
CA ASN A 85 20.88 -7.59 -4.53
C ASN A 85 20.44 -8.30 -3.24
N GLU A 86 20.14 -7.51 -2.22
CA GLU A 86 19.75 -8.01 -0.90
C GLU A 86 18.52 -7.25 -0.41
N LEU A 87 17.57 -7.96 0.21
CA LEU A 87 16.49 -7.31 0.93
C LEU A 87 16.85 -7.23 2.42
N PHE A 88 16.65 -6.05 2.97
CA PHE A 88 16.66 -5.84 4.41
C PHE A 88 15.33 -6.32 4.99
N PHE A 89 15.41 -7.02 6.10
CA PHE A 89 14.24 -7.45 6.87
C PHE A 89 14.43 -7.16 8.36
N TRP A 90 13.31 -7.04 9.05
CA TRP A 90 13.26 -7.02 10.51
C TRP A 90 12.09 -7.89 10.98
N LEU A 91 12.42 -9.00 11.61
CA LEU A 91 11.49 -9.95 12.20
C LEU A 91 11.42 -9.75 13.70
N PHE A 92 10.21 -9.60 14.24
CA PHE A 92 9.94 -9.61 15.67
C PHE A 92 9.20 -10.88 16.07
N GLU A 93 9.57 -11.45 17.22
CA GLU A 93 8.83 -12.57 17.82
C GLU A 93 7.50 -12.09 18.41
N ALA A 94 6.49 -12.97 18.40
CA ALA A 94 5.20 -12.71 19.03
C ALA A 94 5.34 -12.48 20.54
N GLU A 95 4.85 -11.33 21.05
CA GLU A 95 4.88 -11.01 22.49
C GLU A 95 3.90 -11.86 23.28
N ASP A 96 2.74 -12.14 22.71
CA ASP A 96 1.73 -13.01 23.32
C ASP A 96 1.77 -14.40 22.67
N LYS A 97 2.10 -15.41 23.49
CA LYS A 97 2.23 -16.80 23.01
C LYS A 97 0.92 -17.41 22.54
N SER A 98 -0.24 -16.85 22.88
CA SER A 98 -1.54 -17.27 22.33
C SER A 98 -1.65 -16.98 20.82
N TYR A 99 -0.88 -16.02 20.32
CA TYR A 99 -0.79 -15.63 18.91
C TYR A 99 0.47 -16.14 18.19
N ASP A 100 1.26 -16.99 18.83
CA ASP A 100 2.53 -17.51 18.30
C ASP A 100 2.37 -18.22 16.93
N ASN A 101 1.18 -18.75 16.63
CA ASN A 101 0.93 -19.40 15.34
C ASN A 101 0.66 -18.45 14.17
N ASN A 102 0.79 -17.14 14.35
CA ASN A 102 0.58 -16.15 13.29
C ASN A 102 1.91 -15.51 12.86
N LEU A 103 2.05 -15.32 11.56
CA LEU A 103 3.10 -14.52 10.93
C LEU A 103 2.45 -13.41 10.12
N ILE A 104 2.63 -12.17 10.52
CA ILE A 104 2.20 -10.98 9.79
C ILE A 104 3.41 -10.50 8.99
N ILE A 105 3.29 -10.45 7.66
CA ILE A 105 4.27 -9.83 6.76
C ILE A 105 3.72 -8.47 6.36
N TRP A 106 4.41 -7.40 6.75
CA TRP A 106 4.00 -6.03 6.46
C TRP A 106 4.89 -5.39 5.40
N LEU A 107 4.24 -4.73 4.43
CA LEU A 107 4.90 -4.02 3.34
C LEU A 107 4.30 -2.63 3.15
N ASN A 108 5.11 -1.58 3.32
CA ASN A 108 4.73 -0.25 2.86
C ASN A 108 4.83 -0.16 1.33
N GLY A 109 4.09 0.77 0.76
CA GLY A 109 3.99 0.95 -0.68
C GLY A 109 5.09 1.83 -1.28
N GLY A 110 4.71 2.96 -1.76
CA GLY A 110 5.53 3.91 -2.49
C GLY A 110 5.14 3.97 -3.97
N PRO A 111 5.68 3.15 -4.90
CA PRO A 111 6.64 2.03 -4.73
C PRO A 111 8.01 2.46 -4.25
N GLY A 112 8.74 1.54 -3.62
CA GLY A 112 10.10 1.81 -3.18
C GLY A 112 10.21 2.60 -1.87
N CYS A 113 9.15 2.64 -1.02
CA CYS A 113 9.22 3.17 0.32
C CYS A 113 9.48 2.06 1.35
N SER A 114 10.26 2.40 2.37
CA SER A 114 10.74 1.48 3.39
C SER A 114 9.61 1.02 4.32
N SER A 115 9.54 -0.26 4.61
CA SER A 115 8.64 -0.82 5.62
C SER A 115 9.03 -0.49 7.05
N MET A 116 10.15 0.22 7.24
CA MET A 116 10.48 0.82 8.54
C MET A 116 9.52 1.97 8.89
N ILE A 117 8.75 2.50 7.92
CA ILE A 117 7.61 3.40 8.22
C ILE A 117 6.61 2.64 9.09
N GLY A 118 6.14 1.48 8.66
CA GLY A 118 5.25 0.63 9.45
C GLY A 118 5.83 0.25 10.82
N ALA A 119 7.12 -0.12 10.84
CA ALA A 119 7.79 -0.55 12.06
C ALA A 119 7.93 0.54 13.14
N PHE A 120 8.05 1.83 12.77
CA PHE A 120 8.31 2.94 13.71
C PHE A 120 7.23 4.01 13.76
N ALA A 121 6.35 4.08 12.77
CA ALA A 121 5.35 5.14 12.69
C ALA A 121 3.90 4.64 12.67
N GLU A 122 3.68 3.31 12.65
CA GLU A 122 2.36 2.74 12.49
C GLU A 122 2.08 1.59 13.47
N ASN A 123 2.59 0.38 13.18
CA ASN A 123 2.13 -0.85 13.81
C ASN A 123 3.22 -1.68 14.51
N GLY A 124 4.47 -1.23 14.46
CA GLY A 124 5.60 -1.92 15.11
C GLY A 124 5.67 -1.71 16.62
N PRO A 125 6.65 -2.36 17.28
CA PRO A 125 6.75 -2.33 18.74
C PRO A 125 7.28 -1.01 19.31
N LEU A 126 7.81 -0.13 18.47
CA LEU A 126 8.39 1.16 18.84
C LEU A 126 7.74 2.29 18.06
N SER A 127 7.64 3.46 18.67
CA SER A 127 7.24 4.70 18.03
C SER A 127 8.10 5.87 18.49
N PHE A 128 8.22 6.92 17.65
CA PHE A 128 8.88 8.15 18.04
C PHE A 128 7.96 9.05 18.85
N VAL A 129 8.50 9.66 19.91
CA VAL A 129 7.77 10.65 20.73
C VAL A 129 7.71 11.97 19.96
N GLY A 130 6.59 12.24 19.31
CA GLY A 130 6.40 13.44 18.49
C GLY A 130 7.43 13.54 17.36
N SER A 131 8.08 14.69 17.21
CA SER A 131 9.15 14.92 16.22
C SER A 131 10.56 14.68 16.80
N THR A 132 10.67 14.04 17.97
CA THR A 132 11.96 13.77 18.60
C THR A 132 12.54 12.43 18.15
N SER A 133 13.84 12.20 18.39
CA SER A 133 14.48 10.90 18.15
C SER A 133 14.32 9.93 19.34
N LYS A 134 13.53 10.29 20.35
CA LYS A 134 13.25 9.42 21.50
C LYS A 134 12.23 8.36 21.12
N LEU A 135 12.55 7.11 21.39
CA LEU A 135 11.66 5.97 21.17
C LEU A 135 10.88 5.60 22.45
N GLU A 136 9.67 5.17 22.25
CA GLU A 136 8.80 4.59 23.27
C GLU A 136 8.13 3.31 22.77
N ARG A 137 7.59 2.51 23.69
CA ARG A 137 6.82 1.31 23.33
C ARG A 137 5.47 1.69 22.75
N ASN A 138 5.14 1.10 21.61
CA ASN A 138 3.80 1.22 21.03
C ASN A 138 2.83 0.28 21.77
N PRO A 139 1.80 0.79 22.47
CA PRO A 139 0.83 -0.05 23.17
C PRO A 139 -0.04 -0.89 22.23
N TYR A 140 -0.16 -0.49 20.96
CA TYR A 140 -0.96 -1.14 19.92
C TYR A 140 -0.11 -1.88 18.89
N SER A 141 1.09 -2.31 19.29
CA SER A 141 1.96 -3.10 18.42
C SER A 141 1.32 -4.41 17.96
N TRP A 142 1.46 -4.71 16.68
CA TRP A 142 0.99 -5.98 16.11
C TRP A 142 1.87 -7.18 16.51
N THR A 143 3.04 -6.95 17.11
CA THR A 143 3.84 -8.01 17.75
C THR A 143 3.09 -8.72 18.88
N LYS A 144 2.01 -8.12 19.41
CA LYS A 144 1.09 -8.76 20.35
C LYS A 144 0.09 -9.72 19.70
N LEU A 145 -0.02 -9.72 18.36
CA LEU A 145 -0.96 -10.51 17.57
C LEU A 145 -0.29 -11.58 16.72
N GLY A 146 1.04 -11.64 16.72
CA GLY A 146 1.83 -12.61 15.97
C GLY A 146 3.28 -12.21 15.86
N HIS A 147 4.07 -13.04 15.19
CA HIS A 147 5.35 -12.61 14.65
C HIS A 147 5.11 -11.57 13.58
N VAL A 148 5.93 -10.52 13.53
CA VAL A 148 5.80 -9.47 12.50
C VAL A 148 7.09 -9.35 11.73
N LEU A 149 7.01 -9.45 10.40
CA LEU A 149 8.11 -9.35 9.47
C LEU A 149 7.94 -8.11 8.59
N TYR A 150 8.82 -7.14 8.76
CA TYR A 150 8.94 -5.96 7.91
C TYR A 150 10.03 -6.20 6.86
N ILE A 151 9.79 -5.83 5.62
CA ILE A 151 10.75 -6.05 4.51
C ILE A 151 10.86 -4.76 3.69
N ASP A 152 12.06 -4.27 3.53
CA ASP A 152 12.37 -3.18 2.60
C ASP A 152 12.47 -3.76 1.19
N GLN A 153 11.42 -3.63 0.41
CA GLN A 153 11.30 -4.15 -0.95
C GLN A 153 10.71 -3.08 -1.90
N PRO A 154 11.08 -3.15 -3.18
CA PRO A 154 12.04 -4.03 -3.84
C PRO A 154 13.50 -3.75 -3.46
N VAL A 155 14.45 -4.49 -4.04
CA VAL A 155 15.89 -4.23 -3.83
C VAL A 155 16.24 -2.77 -4.08
N GLY A 156 17.09 -2.19 -3.22
CA GLY A 156 17.43 -0.77 -3.23
C GLY A 156 16.46 0.14 -2.45
N THR A 157 15.42 -0.40 -1.85
CA THR A 157 14.51 0.34 -0.96
C THR A 157 15.09 0.43 0.45
N GLY A 158 15.01 1.59 1.09
CA GLY A 158 15.34 1.78 2.50
C GLY A 158 16.75 1.31 2.87
N LEU A 159 16.83 0.24 3.67
CA LEU A 159 18.09 -0.39 4.09
C LEU A 159 18.52 -1.55 3.18
N SER A 160 17.74 -1.91 2.17
CA SER A 160 18.08 -2.92 1.15
C SER A 160 19.16 -2.42 0.20
N SER A 161 19.90 -3.34 -0.40
CA SER A 161 20.88 -3.03 -1.44
C SER A 161 20.43 -3.49 -2.82
N ALA A 162 20.97 -2.86 -3.87
CA ALA A 162 20.74 -3.26 -5.25
C ALA A 162 22.01 -3.17 -6.07
N SER A 163 22.16 -4.12 -7.00
CA SER A 163 23.17 -4.03 -8.06
C SER A 163 22.81 -2.94 -9.07
N ASN A 164 23.77 -2.57 -9.92
CA ASN A 164 23.50 -1.70 -11.06
C ASN A 164 23.83 -2.48 -12.36
N PRO A 165 22.85 -2.72 -13.24
CA PRO A 165 21.43 -2.30 -13.17
C PRO A 165 20.63 -3.05 -12.09
N THR A 166 19.63 -2.37 -11.53
CA THR A 166 18.70 -3.00 -10.58
C THR A 166 17.75 -3.98 -11.29
N PRO A 167 17.40 -5.13 -10.65
CA PRO A 167 16.36 -6.02 -11.19
C PRO A 167 14.93 -5.49 -10.98
N ALA A 168 14.72 -4.41 -10.23
CA ALA A 168 13.39 -3.83 -9.97
C ALA A 168 12.86 -3.03 -11.18
N THR A 169 12.66 -3.70 -12.32
CA THR A 169 12.32 -3.07 -13.60
C THR A 169 10.82 -3.03 -13.91
N ASN A 170 10.04 -3.93 -13.31
CA ASN A 170 8.58 -4.00 -13.41
C ASN A 170 8.01 -4.84 -12.25
N ASN A 171 6.67 -4.88 -12.12
CA ASN A 171 6.02 -5.56 -10.98
C ASN A 171 6.19 -7.08 -11.01
N GLU A 172 6.22 -7.71 -12.19
CA GLU A 172 6.47 -9.15 -12.32
C GLU A 172 7.87 -9.50 -11.81
N LYS A 173 8.88 -8.68 -12.16
CA LYS A 173 10.26 -8.89 -11.73
C LYS A 173 10.44 -8.66 -10.23
N VAL A 174 9.79 -7.62 -9.70
CA VAL A 174 9.73 -7.39 -8.25
C VAL A 174 9.11 -8.59 -7.54
N THR A 175 8.04 -9.15 -8.10
CA THR A 175 7.36 -10.34 -7.56
C THR A 175 8.26 -11.58 -7.57
N GLU A 176 9.00 -11.81 -8.66
CA GLU A 176 9.98 -12.91 -8.74
C GLU A 176 11.07 -12.79 -7.69
N VAL A 177 11.64 -11.59 -7.56
CA VAL A 177 12.70 -11.28 -6.59
C VAL A 177 12.20 -11.49 -5.16
N PHE A 178 11.02 -10.95 -4.83
CA PHE A 178 10.41 -11.12 -3.51
C PHE A 178 10.17 -12.60 -3.18
N TYR A 179 9.56 -13.37 -4.09
CA TYR A 179 9.28 -14.78 -3.85
C TYR A 179 10.55 -15.62 -3.72
N SER A 180 11.58 -15.34 -4.53
CA SER A 180 12.89 -16.00 -4.42
C SER A 180 13.54 -15.71 -3.06
N TRP A 181 13.50 -14.45 -2.62
CA TRP A 181 13.97 -14.05 -1.31
C TRP A 181 13.18 -14.70 -0.18
N LEU A 182 11.87 -14.76 -0.27
CA LEU A 182 10.99 -15.36 0.76
C LEU A 182 11.31 -16.85 0.96
N LYS A 183 11.60 -17.58 -0.11
CA LYS A 183 12.09 -18.97 -0.01
C LYS A 183 13.41 -19.04 0.76
N GLN A 184 14.36 -18.13 0.48
CA GLN A 184 15.62 -18.05 1.20
C GLN A 184 15.42 -17.72 2.67
N PHE A 185 14.51 -16.77 2.98
CA PHE A 185 14.15 -16.41 4.34
C PHE A 185 13.69 -17.64 5.13
N TYR A 186 12.83 -18.48 4.56
CA TYR A 186 12.35 -19.69 5.23
C TYR A 186 13.40 -20.80 5.34
N THR A 187 14.55 -20.73 4.66
CA THR A 187 15.67 -21.64 4.95
C THR A 187 16.37 -21.26 6.24
N VAL A 188 16.37 -19.98 6.59
CA VAL A 188 16.96 -19.46 7.84
C VAL A 188 15.97 -19.54 9.01
N PHE A 189 14.67 -19.31 8.72
CA PHE A 189 13.59 -19.33 9.70
C PHE A 189 12.52 -20.41 9.38
N PRO A 190 12.88 -21.71 9.35
CA PRO A 190 12.00 -22.78 8.84
C PRO A 190 10.70 -22.94 9.66
N ASN A 191 10.74 -22.64 10.96
CA ASN A 191 9.58 -22.75 11.83
C ASN A 191 8.46 -21.75 11.51
N LEU A 192 8.77 -20.64 10.81
CA LEU A 192 7.78 -19.64 10.43
C LEU A 192 6.95 -20.06 9.21
N ARG A 193 7.46 -20.96 8.35
CA ARG A 193 6.82 -21.34 7.09
C ARG A 193 5.44 -21.98 7.28
N GLN A 194 5.24 -22.71 8.39
CA GLN A 194 3.98 -23.40 8.68
C GLN A 194 3.00 -22.54 9.48
N LYS A 195 3.43 -21.39 9.99
CA LYS A 195 2.54 -20.47 10.70
C LYS A 195 1.49 -19.88 9.74
N ARG A 196 0.35 -19.49 10.29
CA ARG A 196 -0.69 -18.79 9.54
C ARG A 196 -0.11 -17.45 9.04
N THR A 197 0.12 -17.35 7.74
CA THR A 197 0.72 -16.16 7.14
C THR A 197 -0.36 -15.19 6.70
N HIS A 198 -0.31 -13.98 7.23
CA HIS A 198 -1.14 -12.85 6.86
C HIS A 198 -0.26 -11.85 6.09
N LEU A 199 -0.46 -11.75 4.78
CA LEU A 199 0.30 -10.85 3.93
C LEU A 199 -0.42 -9.51 3.88
N MET A 200 0.20 -8.46 4.42
CA MET A 200 -0.43 -7.17 4.64
C MET A 200 0.42 -6.03 4.08
N GLY A 201 -0.25 -4.98 3.62
CA GLY A 201 0.45 -3.78 3.16
C GLY A 201 -0.51 -2.64 2.85
N GLU A 202 0.06 -1.48 2.50
CA GLU A 202 -0.71 -0.28 2.20
C GLU A 202 -0.26 0.40 0.91
N SER A 203 -1.09 1.32 0.40
CA SER A 203 -0.73 2.19 -0.73
C SER A 203 -0.42 1.38 -1.99
N TYR A 204 0.78 1.51 -2.57
CA TYR A 204 1.25 0.64 -3.65
C TYR A 204 1.32 -0.84 -3.23
N GLY A 205 1.20 -1.15 -1.96
CA GLY A 205 0.93 -2.50 -1.45
C GLY A 205 -0.32 -3.13 -2.06
N GLY A 206 -1.27 -2.32 -2.54
CA GLY A 206 -2.41 -2.76 -3.33
C GLY A 206 -2.05 -3.49 -4.62
N ILE A 207 -0.86 -3.21 -5.19
CA ILE A 207 -0.25 -3.96 -6.29
C ILE A 207 0.60 -5.11 -5.74
N TYR A 208 1.52 -4.84 -4.81
CA TYR A 208 2.46 -5.84 -4.31
C TYR A 208 1.78 -7.06 -3.70
N ILE A 209 0.81 -6.84 -2.80
CA ILE A 209 0.19 -7.92 -2.02
C ILE A 209 -0.53 -8.93 -2.91
N PRO A 210 -1.40 -8.54 -3.85
CA PRO A 210 -2.04 -9.49 -4.76
C PRO A 210 -1.05 -10.24 -5.66
N TYR A 211 -0.06 -9.54 -6.24
CA TYR A 211 0.94 -10.17 -7.10
C TYR A 211 1.80 -11.19 -6.34
N PHE A 212 2.21 -10.87 -5.10
CA PHE A 212 2.97 -11.79 -4.26
C PHE A 212 2.14 -12.99 -3.81
N ALA A 213 0.87 -12.75 -3.44
CA ALA A 213 -0.07 -13.81 -3.07
C ALA A 213 -0.34 -14.75 -4.25
N GLU A 214 -0.59 -14.22 -5.45
CA GLU A 214 -0.76 -15.02 -6.67
C GLU A 214 0.47 -15.89 -6.93
N ARG A 215 1.68 -15.32 -6.80
CA ARG A 215 2.92 -16.06 -6.98
C ARG A 215 3.10 -17.18 -5.96
N ILE A 216 2.82 -16.92 -4.68
CA ILE A 216 2.84 -17.91 -3.60
C ILE A 216 1.85 -19.05 -3.90
N LEU A 217 0.63 -18.71 -4.29
CA LEU A 217 -0.43 -19.68 -4.57
C LEU A 217 -0.15 -20.51 -5.85
N LYS A 218 0.44 -19.89 -6.87
CA LYS A 218 0.86 -20.57 -8.11
C LYS A 218 1.89 -21.66 -7.87
N TYR A 219 2.83 -21.43 -6.96
CA TYR A 219 3.93 -22.36 -6.69
C TYR A 219 3.78 -23.11 -5.36
N LYS A 220 2.55 -23.20 -4.82
CA LYS A 220 2.26 -23.85 -3.53
C LYS A 220 2.66 -25.33 -3.47
N ASP A 221 2.62 -26.03 -4.59
CA ASP A 221 2.96 -27.46 -4.66
C ASP A 221 4.48 -27.67 -4.66
N GLU A 222 5.27 -26.68 -5.10
CA GLU A 222 6.73 -26.71 -5.07
C GLU A 222 7.28 -26.21 -3.73
N PHE A 223 6.68 -25.16 -3.18
CA PHE A 223 7.09 -24.54 -1.93
C PHE A 223 5.86 -24.00 -1.18
N SER A 224 5.33 -24.85 -0.31
CA SER A 224 4.11 -24.52 0.45
C SER A 224 4.37 -23.48 1.52
N ILE A 225 3.63 -22.38 1.47
CA ILE A 225 3.51 -21.37 2.51
C ILE A 225 2.04 -21.35 2.95
N ASN A 226 1.79 -21.34 4.26
CA ASN A 226 0.43 -21.33 4.80
C ASN A 226 -0.16 -19.90 4.72
N LEU A 227 -0.42 -19.42 3.48
CA LEU A 227 -1.08 -18.13 3.25
C LEU A 227 -2.53 -18.20 3.71
N THR A 228 -2.87 -17.48 4.76
CA THR A 228 -4.18 -17.53 5.43
C THR A 228 -5.10 -16.40 4.98
N SER A 229 -4.55 -15.21 4.77
CA SER A 229 -5.30 -14.04 4.26
C SER A 229 -4.37 -13.03 3.60
N ILE A 230 -4.94 -12.14 2.81
CA ILE A 230 -4.29 -10.92 2.38
C ILE A 230 -5.05 -9.70 2.88
N THR A 231 -4.32 -8.64 3.23
CA THR A 231 -4.91 -7.39 3.72
C THR A 231 -4.28 -6.21 3.01
N ILE A 232 -5.09 -5.30 2.50
CA ILE A 232 -4.66 -4.12 1.75
C ILE A 232 -5.31 -2.89 2.35
N GLY A 233 -4.49 -1.96 2.81
CA GLY A 233 -4.90 -0.67 3.33
C GLY A 233 -4.66 0.45 2.34
N ASP A 234 -5.63 1.33 2.17
CA ASP A 234 -5.50 2.53 1.33
C ASP A 234 -4.82 2.22 -0.01
N GLY A 235 -5.25 1.11 -0.65
CA GLY A 235 -4.48 0.39 -1.66
C GLY A 235 -4.83 0.72 -3.09
N ALA A 236 -3.80 0.85 -3.95
CA ALA A 236 -3.94 0.96 -5.39
C ALA A 236 -4.30 -0.42 -5.99
N ILE A 237 -5.59 -0.74 -6.11
CA ILE A 237 -6.06 -2.05 -6.59
C ILE A 237 -6.70 -2.03 -7.98
N GLY A 238 -7.02 -0.83 -8.51
CA GLY A 238 -7.62 -0.59 -9.82
C GLY A 238 -6.67 0.15 -10.77
N ASN A 239 -7.15 0.50 -11.95
CA ASN A 239 -6.37 1.32 -12.86
C ASN A 239 -6.23 2.77 -12.33
N SER A 240 -5.12 3.41 -12.68
CA SER A 240 -4.75 4.71 -12.11
C SER A 240 -5.76 5.82 -12.40
N VAL A 241 -6.39 5.83 -13.59
CA VAL A 241 -7.35 6.88 -13.97
C VAL A 241 -8.66 6.71 -13.20
N ALA A 242 -9.15 5.47 -13.08
CA ALA A 242 -10.36 5.18 -12.31
C ALA A 242 -10.17 5.53 -10.83
N MET A 243 -8.98 5.27 -10.28
CA MET A 243 -8.66 5.51 -8.87
C MET A 243 -8.22 6.96 -8.57
N SER A 244 -8.07 7.82 -9.55
CA SER A 244 -7.70 9.22 -9.35
C SER A 244 -8.72 10.18 -9.96
N ASP A 245 -8.66 10.36 -11.30
CA ASP A 245 -9.41 11.41 -11.96
C ASP A 245 -10.91 11.14 -12.01
N VAL A 246 -11.35 9.88 -12.20
CA VAL A 246 -12.78 9.55 -12.19
C VAL A 246 -13.45 9.96 -10.87
N VAL A 247 -12.73 9.96 -9.77
CA VAL A 247 -13.26 10.22 -8.43
C VAL A 247 -12.77 11.51 -7.78
N GLY A 248 -11.84 12.23 -8.43
CA GLY A 248 -11.23 13.43 -7.88
C GLY A 248 -12.24 14.52 -7.55
N GLY A 249 -13.19 14.78 -8.47
CA GLY A 249 -14.30 15.70 -8.25
C GLY A 249 -15.28 15.21 -7.18
N ALA A 250 -15.58 13.92 -7.16
CA ALA A 250 -16.48 13.32 -6.17
C ALA A 250 -15.93 13.44 -4.73
N TYR A 251 -14.64 13.14 -4.55
CA TYR A 251 -13.99 13.28 -3.24
C TYR A 251 -13.95 14.75 -2.79
N LEU A 252 -13.64 15.68 -3.70
CA LEU A 252 -13.65 17.11 -3.40
C LEU A 252 -15.06 17.56 -2.94
N ARG A 253 -16.13 17.11 -3.59
CA ARG A 253 -17.51 17.38 -3.20
C ARG A 253 -17.82 16.84 -1.81
N GLU A 254 -17.48 15.59 -1.55
CA GLU A 254 -17.73 14.96 -0.24
C GLU A 254 -17.02 15.72 0.89
N LYS A 255 -15.78 16.13 0.64
CA LYS A 255 -14.91 16.78 1.64
C LYS A 255 -14.89 18.31 1.54
N ALA A 256 -15.80 18.91 0.79
CA ALA A 256 -15.80 20.36 0.54
C ALA A 256 -15.79 21.20 1.83
N ASN A 257 -16.58 20.79 2.84
CA ASN A 257 -16.62 21.47 4.13
C ASN A 257 -15.31 21.35 4.90
N ASP A 258 -14.72 20.15 4.96
CA ASP A 258 -13.45 19.88 5.64
C ASP A 258 -12.30 20.63 4.95
N LEU A 259 -12.32 20.65 3.63
CA LEU A 259 -11.35 21.32 2.78
C LEU A 259 -11.59 22.83 2.66
N LYS A 260 -12.76 23.32 3.09
CA LYS A 260 -13.20 24.73 2.97
C LYS A 260 -13.25 25.21 1.51
N VAL A 261 -13.74 24.34 0.63
CA VAL A 261 -13.91 24.64 -0.79
C VAL A 261 -15.28 25.32 -0.99
N PRO A 262 -15.34 26.51 -1.64
CA PRO A 262 -16.59 27.20 -1.94
C PRO A 262 -17.49 26.40 -2.88
N GLN A 263 -18.81 26.59 -2.75
CA GLN A 263 -19.81 25.85 -3.52
C GLN A 263 -19.69 26.05 -5.04
N ASP A 264 -19.37 27.25 -5.49
CA ASP A 264 -19.19 27.57 -6.90
C ASP A 264 -17.98 26.80 -7.54
N ILE A 265 -16.96 26.49 -6.74
CA ILE A 265 -15.84 25.63 -7.15
C ILE A 265 -16.30 24.16 -7.18
N VAL A 266 -17.06 23.71 -6.19
CA VAL A 266 -17.68 22.37 -6.19
C VAL A 266 -18.52 22.16 -7.45
N ASP A 267 -19.30 23.17 -7.83
CA ASP A 267 -20.15 23.15 -9.04
C ASP A 267 -19.29 23.06 -10.32
N ALA A 268 -18.14 23.76 -10.37
CA ALA A 268 -17.20 23.65 -11.49
C ALA A 268 -16.62 22.24 -11.65
N PHE A 269 -16.29 21.56 -10.54
CA PHE A 269 -15.87 20.15 -10.59
C PHE A 269 -17.01 19.22 -11.02
N SER A 270 -18.23 19.48 -10.59
CA SER A 270 -19.41 18.70 -11.03
C SER A 270 -19.65 18.86 -12.53
N GLN A 271 -19.52 20.09 -13.06
CA GLN A 271 -19.59 20.34 -14.49
C GLN A 271 -18.46 19.63 -15.26
N ALA A 272 -17.24 19.61 -14.71
CA ALA A 272 -16.12 18.89 -15.30
C ALA A 272 -16.39 17.37 -15.33
N ASP A 273 -16.87 16.79 -14.24
CA ASP A 273 -17.21 15.36 -14.18
C ASP A 273 -18.24 15.00 -15.27
N HIS A 274 -19.27 15.86 -15.46
CA HIS A 274 -20.26 15.68 -16.51
C HIS A 274 -19.65 15.73 -17.93
N ILE A 275 -18.82 16.74 -18.22
CA ILE A 275 -18.16 16.88 -19.51
C ILE A 275 -17.20 15.73 -19.80
N CYS A 276 -16.58 15.18 -18.76
CA CYS A 276 -15.64 14.04 -18.84
C CYS A 276 -16.34 12.67 -18.81
N GLY A 277 -17.66 12.64 -18.53
CA GLY A 277 -18.44 11.40 -18.42
C GLY A 277 -18.19 10.63 -17.11
N PHE A 278 -17.53 11.26 -16.13
CA PHE A 278 -17.19 10.63 -14.84
C PHE A 278 -18.41 10.48 -13.94
N ASP A 279 -19.37 11.41 -13.99
CA ASP A 279 -20.64 11.37 -13.28
C ASP A 279 -21.40 10.06 -13.56
N SER A 280 -21.51 9.67 -14.83
CA SER A 280 -22.16 8.43 -15.24
C SER A 280 -21.47 7.17 -14.67
N ILE A 281 -20.15 7.17 -14.56
CA ILE A 281 -19.39 6.08 -13.94
C ILE A 281 -19.63 6.07 -12.44
N GLN A 282 -19.58 7.23 -11.77
CA GLN A 282 -19.84 7.39 -10.34
C GLN A 282 -21.26 6.95 -9.97
N GLU A 283 -22.26 7.29 -10.79
CA GLU A 283 -23.65 6.87 -10.59
C GLU A 283 -23.82 5.36 -10.67
N LYS A 284 -23.16 4.69 -11.62
CA LYS A 284 -23.17 3.23 -11.72
C LYS A 284 -22.49 2.57 -10.52
N ALA A 285 -21.34 3.11 -10.09
CA ALA A 285 -20.63 2.60 -8.92
C ALA A 285 -21.37 2.84 -7.60
N ALA A 286 -22.27 3.82 -7.54
CA ALA A 286 -23.08 4.10 -6.37
C ALA A 286 -24.29 3.15 -6.21
N GLN A 287 -24.52 2.24 -7.15
CA GLN A 287 -25.62 1.27 -7.11
C GLN A 287 -25.24 0.03 -6.30
N TYR A 288 -26.10 -0.39 -5.38
CA TYR A 288 -25.95 -1.56 -4.52
C TYR A 288 -27.22 -2.42 -4.56
N PRO A 289 -27.21 -3.64 -5.16
CA PRO A 289 -26.09 -4.24 -5.91
C PRO A 289 -25.84 -3.53 -7.24
N PRO A 290 -24.64 -3.70 -7.82
CA PRO A 290 -24.33 -3.20 -9.16
C PRO A 290 -25.29 -3.78 -10.22
N GLN A 291 -25.59 -3.00 -11.26
CA GLN A 291 -26.51 -3.40 -12.33
C GLN A 291 -25.80 -3.95 -13.57
N GLY A 292 -24.55 -4.32 -13.46
CA GLY A 292 -23.70 -4.86 -14.51
C GLY A 292 -22.35 -4.13 -14.59
N PRO A 293 -21.37 -4.72 -15.31
CA PRO A 293 -20.07 -4.11 -15.46
C PRO A 293 -20.15 -2.79 -16.22
N PHE A 294 -19.24 -1.88 -15.90
CA PHE A 294 -19.10 -0.60 -16.57
C PHE A 294 -17.65 -0.35 -16.96
N ASP A 295 -17.49 0.34 -18.09
CA ASP A 295 -16.16 0.65 -18.60
C ASP A 295 -15.45 1.68 -17.72
N LEU A 296 -14.25 1.35 -17.31
CA LEU A 296 -13.35 2.24 -16.59
C LEU A 296 -12.30 2.79 -17.57
N PRO A 297 -12.13 4.12 -17.66
CA PRO A 297 -11.10 4.66 -18.51
C PRO A 297 -9.72 4.24 -18.01
N SER A 298 -8.91 3.62 -18.87
CA SER A 298 -7.54 3.21 -18.58
C SER A 298 -6.51 4.28 -18.97
N SER A 299 -6.94 5.26 -19.77
CA SER A 299 -6.13 6.42 -20.15
C SER A 299 -7.03 7.61 -20.38
N LEU A 300 -6.58 8.81 -20.08
CA LEU A 300 -7.20 10.07 -20.50
C LEU A 300 -6.54 10.46 -21.83
N HIS A 301 -7.05 9.99 -22.97
CA HIS A 301 -6.62 10.38 -24.31
C HIS A 301 -5.14 10.84 -24.41
N ASN A 302 -4.20 9.90 -24.38
CA ASN A 302 -2.75 10.11 -24.30
C ASN A 302 -2.25 10.60 -22.94
N ALA A 303 -2.98 10.33 -21.90
CA ALA A 303 -2.58 10.61 -20.54
C ALA A 303 -1.27 9.92 -20.17
N THR A 304 -0.25 10.69 -19.96
CA THR A 304 1.01 10.26 -19.38
C THR A 304 0.93 10.34 -17.85
N GLY A 305 -0.04 9.65 -17.24
CA GLY A 305 -0.14 9.51 -15.77
C GLY A 305 -0.08 10.84 -15.00
N PHE A 306 -0.21 10.85 -13.71
CA PHE A 306 -0.18 11.92 -12.69
C PHE A 306 0.71 13.17 -12.90
N ARG A 307 0.94 13.63 -14.11
CA ARG A 307 1.86 14.70 -14.43
C ARG A 307 1.15 16.02 -14.67
N GLY A 308 1.03 16.79 -13.60
CA GLY A 308 1.23 18.22 -13.80
C GLY A 308 2.75 18.43 -13.94
N ASP A 309 3.17 19.14 -14.95
CA ASP A 309 4.59 19.52 -15.13
C ASP A 309 5.09 20.54 -14.08
N GLY A 310 4.31 20.77 -13.02
CA GLY A 310 4.57 21.77 -11.98
C GLY A 310 4.44 23.22 -12.46
N LYS A 311 4.06 23.45 -13.74
CA LYS A 311 3.94 24.78 -14.34
C LYS A 311 2.53 25.35 -14.26
N CYS A 312 1.56 24.52 -13.86
CA CYS A 312 0.18 24.97 -13.70
C CYS A 312 -0.02 25.55 -12.33
N ASN A 313 0.29 26.82 -12.21
CA ASN A 313 -0.07 27.61 -11.03
C ASN A 313 -1.57 27.81 -11.04
N ILE A 314 -2.32 26.93 -10.33
CA ILE A 314 -3.71 27.20 -10.02
C ILE A 314 -3.72 28.23 -8.90
N GLU A 315 -3.66 29.50 -9.27
CA GLU A 315 -4.14 30.51 -8.33
C GLU A 315 -5.64 30.27 -8.15
N PRO A 316 -6.17 30.29 -6.90
CA PRO A 316 -7.58 30.13 -6.66
C PRO A 316 -8.33 31.31 -7.26
N LYS A 317 -8.72 31.15 -8.53
CA LYS A 317 -9.46 32.14 -9.34
C LYS A 317 -10.91 31.70 -9.45
N SER A 318 -11.60 32.21 -10.41
CA SER A 318 -13.01 31.92 -10.66
C SER A 318 -13.28 30.43 -10.97
N PRO A 319 -14.50 29.96 -10.78
CA PRO A 319 -14.95 28.63 -11.21
C PRO A 319 -14.60 28.30 -12.67
N GLN A 320 -14.68 29.31 -13.56
CA GLN A 320 -14.31 29.16 -14.98
C GLN A 320 -12.83 28.85 -15.18
N ALA A 321 -11.94 29.42 -14.35
CA ALA A 321 -10.52 29.14 -14.42
C ALA A 321 -10.21 27.71 -13.94
N VAL A 322 -10.88 27.22 -12.90
CA VAL A 322 -10.77 25.84 -12.40
C VAL A 322 -11.29 24.87 -13.48
N LEU A 323 -12.47 25.10 -14.02
CA LEU A 323 -13.04 24.28 -15.08
C LEU A 323 -12.13 24.23 -16.32
N SER A 324 -11.61 25.39 -16.73
CA SER A 324 -10.65 25.47 -17.84
C SER A 324 -9.38 24.66 -17.55
N SER A 325 -8.87 24.69 -16.31
CA SER A 325 -7.69 23.90 -15.94
C SER A 325 -7.94 22.39 -16.03
N ILE A 326 -9.11 21.92 -15.63
CA ILE A 326 -9.49 20.50 -15.72
C ILE A 326 -9.61 20.07 -17.18
N LEU A 327 -10.20 20.91 -18.03
CA LEU A 327 -10.52 20.57 -19.42
C LEU A 327 -9.37 20.86 -20.39
N ASN A 328 -8.36 21.61 -19.98
CA ASN A 328 -7.24 22.01 -20.82
C ASN A 328 -6.12 20.97 -20.76
N SER A 329 -5.73 20.46 -21.93
CA SER A 329 -4.66 19.47 -22.06
C SER A 329 -3.23 20.01 -21.87
N THR A 330 -3.04 21.32 -21.73
CA THR A 330 -1.69 21.93 -21.64
C THR A 330 -1.09 21.91 -20.24
N CYS A 331 -1.94 21.85 -19.20
CA CYS A 331 -1.47 21.85 -17.81
C CYS A 331 -1.32 20.45 -17.23
N TYR A 332 -2.48 19.89 -17.03
CA TYR A 332 -2.60 18.52 -16.63
C TYR A 332 -3.13 17.74 -17.80
N GLN A 333 -3.51 16.93 -18.16
CA GLN A 333 -4.25 16.34 -19.25
C GLN A 333 -5.72 16.73 -19.15
N ARG A 334 -6.42 16.63 -20.24
CA ARG A 334 -7.86 16.85 -20.23
C ARG A 334 -8.51 15.91 -19.19
N CYS A 335 -9.42 16.44 -18.41
CA CYS A 335 -10.15 15.71 -17.38
C CYS A 335 -9.34 15.35 -16.11
N ALA A 336 -8.27 16.07 -15.85
CA ALA A 336 -7.43 15.87 -14.67
C ALA A 336 -8.07 16.48 -13.41
N THR A 337 -9.15 15.91 -12.94
CA THR A 337 -9.91 16.40 -11.77
C THR A 337 -9.11 16.25 -10.49
N TYR A 338 -8.40 15.12 -10.31
CA TYR A 338 -7.59 14.86 -9.11
C TYR A 338 -6.44 15.86 -8.95
N ALA A 339 -5.63 16.03 -10.01
CA ALA A 339 -4.49 16.95 -9.95
C ALA A 339 -4.95 18.40 -9.72
N THR A 340 -6.04 18.82 -10.39
CA THR A 340 -6.63 20.15 -10.22
C THR A 340 -7.18 20.34 -8.80
N ALA A 341 -7.88 19.34 -8.23
CA ALA A 341 -8.42 19.41 -6.88
C ALA A 341 -7.31 19.55 -5.83
N ARG A 342 -6.25 18.73 -5.94
CA ARG A 342 -5.08 18.78 -5.07
C ARG A 342 -4.44 20.18 -5.08
N ASP A 343 -4.14 20.70 -6.26
CA ASP A 343 -3.44 21.98 -6.39
C ASP A 343 -4.32 23.16 -6.01
N TYR A 344 -5.63 23.07 -6.26
CA TYR A 344 -6.59 24.05 -5.78
C TYR A 344 -6.60 24.13 -4.25
N VAL A 345 -6.74 22.98 -3.57
CA VAL A 345 -6.74 22.93 -2.10
C VAL A 345 -5.40 23.43 -1.55
N GLN A 346 -4.29 23.05 -2.15
CA GLN A 346 -2.96 23.55 -1.77
C GLN A 346 -2.89 25.07 -1.87
N ALA A 347 -3.44 25.66 -2.92
CA ALA A 347 -3.41 27.10 -3.16
C ALA A 347 -4.29 27.90 -2.19
N ILE A 348 -5.50 27.42 -1.84
CA ILE A 348 -6.39 28.13 -0.89
C ILE A 348 -5.90 28.04 0.56
N ARG A 349 -5.10 27.02 0.89
CA ARG A 349 -4.51 26.85 2.22
C ARG A 349 -3.20 27.63 2.39
N LYS A 350 -3.08 28.84 1.79
CA LYS A 350 -1.91 29.73 1.88
C LYS A 350 -1.28 29.70 3.28
N ASN A 351 0.03 29.44 3.36
CA ASN A 351 0.82 29.33 4.58
C ASN A 351 0.40 28.22 5.56
N ARG A 352 -0.49 27.32 5.17
CA ARG A 352 -0.82 26.11 5.92
C ARG A 352 -0.32 24.90 5.15
N CYS A 353 0.36 23.99 5.83
CA CYS A 353 0.69 22.71 5.22
C CYS A 353 -0.59 21.96 4.90
N PHE A 354 -0.61 21.31 3.76
CA PHE A 354 -1.68 20.43 3.34
C PHE A 354 -1.07 19.07 3.02
N SER A 355 -1.65 18.02 3.51
CA SER A 355 -1.23 16.66 3.19
C SER A 355 -2.37 15.92 2.48
N THR A 356 -2.09 15.40 1.30
CA THR A 356 -3.03 14.50 0.61
C THR A 356 -3.17 13.15 1.31
N TYR A 357 -2.21 12.80 2.16
CA TYR A 357 -2.25 11.57 2.97
C TYR A 357 -3.24 11.63 4.13
N ASN A 358 -3.53 12.83 4.63
CA ASN A 358 -4.62 13.08 5.57
C ASN A 358 -4.98 14.56 5.47
N ILE A 359 -6.18 14.85 4.97
CA ILE A 359 -6.63 16.22 4.70
C ILE A 359 -6.74 17.10 5.95
N ASN A 360 -6.75 16.50 7.14
CA ASN A 360 -6.76 17.22 8.41
C ASN A 360 -5.36 17.55 8.93
N TYR A 361 -4.30 17.03 8.31
CA TYR A 361 -2.93 17.35 8.69
C TYR A 361 -2.53 18.74 8.21
N ASP A 362 -1.77 19.43 9.04
CA ASP A 362 -1.19 20.73 8.77
C ASP A 362 0.29 20.79 9.19
N CYS A 363 0.89 21.99 9.16
CA CYS A 363 2.29 22.19 9.54
C CYS A 363 2.60 21.87 11.00
N THR A 364 1.60 21.78 11.87
CA THR A 364 1.77 21.49 13.29
C THR A 364 1.75 19.98 13.56
N THR A 365 1.26 19.20 12.60
CA THR A 365 1.23 17.73 12.72
C THR A 365 2.64 17.18 12.70
N ALA A 366 3.00 16.42 13.73
CA ALA A 366 4.31 15.80 13.84
C ALA A 366 4.59 14.87 12.65
N ASN A 367 5.74 15.06 12.00
CA ASN A 367 6.20 14.20 10.93
C ASN A 367 7.14 13.12 11.50
N PRO A 368 6.74 11.84 11.56
CA PRO A 368 7.58 10.76 12.08
C PRO A 368 8.72 10.36 11.13
N LEU A 369 8.72 10.80 9.88
CA LEU A 369 9.71 10.38 8.87
C LEU A 369 11.06 11.07 9.05
N ASP A 370 11.09 12.29 9.59
CA ASP A 370 12.34 13.00 9.88
C ASP A 370 13.14 12.33 11.02
N PRO A 371 12.55 12.02 12.20
CA PRO A 371 13.25 11.27 13.24
C PRO A 371 13.60 9.85 12.79
N LEU A 372 12.75 9.19 12.00
CA LEU A 372 13.04 7.87 11.40
C LEU A 372 14.31 7.92 10.54
N THR A 373 14.38 8.89 9.61
CA THR A 373 15.54 9.05 8.73
C THR A 373 16.82 9.31 9.51
N LYS A 374 16.76 10.17 10.53
CA LYS A 374 17.91 10.48 11.38
C LYS A 374 18.37 9.25 12.18
N TYR A 375 17.42 8.50 12.74
CA TYR A 375 17.71 7.34 13.57
C TYR A 375 18.35 6.20 12.76
N LEU A 376 17.77 5.82 11.63
CA LEU A 376 18.26 4.73 10.79
C LEU A 376 19.56 5.05 10.02
N ASN A 377 19.96 6.32 9.96
CA ASN A 377 21.26 6.72 9.42
C ASN A 377 22.39 6.75 10.48
N ARG A 378 22.10 6.46 11.72
CA ARG A 378 23.11 6.37 12.78
C ARG A 378 23.94 5.09 12.60
N PRO A 379 25.29 5.17 12.62
CA PRO A 379 26.16 4.00 12.46
C PRO A 379 25.95 2.93 13.56
N ASP A 380 25.69 3.35 14.81
CA ASP A 380 25.43 2.45 15.93
C ASP A 380 24.10 1.69 15.76
N VAL A 381 23.06 2.35 15.22
CA VAL A 381 21.78 1.73 14.90
C VAL A 381 21.93 0.72 13.75
N GLN A 382 22.63 1.09 12.68
CA GLN A 382 22.89 0.19 11.56
C GLN A 382 23.70 -1.04 12.00
N THR A 383 24.70 -0.85 12.85
CA THR A 383 25.46 -1.96 13.44
C THR A 383 24.54 -2.87 14.27
N ALA A 384 23.65 -2.30 15.10
CA ALA A 384 22.70 -3.06 15.90
C ALA A 384 21.70 -3.86 15.04
N LEU A 385 21.38 -3.38 13.84
CA LEU A 385 20.53 -4.04 12.85
C LEU A 385 21.31 -4.99 11.90
N ASN A 386 22.55 -5.32 12.23
CA ASN A 386 23.42 -6.21 11.44
C ASN A 386 23.63 -5.73 9.98
N ILE A 387 23.69 -4.43 9.77
CA ILE A 387 23.99 -3.84 8.47
C ILE A 387 25.49 -3.54 8.41
N PRO A 388 26.21 -4.05 7.37
CA PRO A 388 27.63 -3.78 7.21
C PRO A 388 27.93 -2.27 7.10
N SER A 389 28.92 -1.80 7.84
CA SER A 389 29.41 -0.41 7.78
C SER A 389 30.73 -0.35 7.01
N PRO A 390 30.97 0.70 6.19
CA PRO A 390 30.03 1.76 5.84
C PRO A 390 28.95 1.26 4.86
N THR A 391 27.73 1.76 5.03
CA THR A 391 26.67 1.52 4.04
C THR A 391 27.02 2.22 2.73
N GLN A 392 26.79 1.54 1.61
CA GLN A 392 27.05 2.14 0.29
C GLN A 392 26.15 3.38 0.03
N HIS A 393 24.95 3.39 0.62
CA HIS A 393 23.99 4.48 0.51
C HIS A 393 23.35 4.77 1.86
N PRO A 394 23.12 6.05 2.20
CA PRO A 394 22.36 6.40 3.39
C PRO A 394 20.92 5.89 3.26
N PHE A 395 20.30 5.58 4.40
CA PHE A 395 18.87 5.27 4.45
C PHE A 395 18.05 6.42 3.92
N GLN A 396 17.15 6.11 3.02
CA GLN A 396 16.11 7.00 2.51
C GLN A 396 14.76 6.36 2.74
N VAL A 397 13.79 7.17 3.16
CA VAL A 397 12.42 6.68 3.38
C VAL A 397 11.84 6.07 2.10
N CYS A 398 12.05 6.71 0.96
CA CYS A 398 11.63 6.22 -0.36
C CYS A 398 12.76 6.38 -1.38
N ASN A 399 12.92 5.41 -2.28
CA ASN A 399 13.85 5.47 -3.40
C ASN A 399 13.16 6.03 -4.64
N GLN A 400 13.53 7.26 -5.03
CA GLN A 400 12.91 7.96 -6.16
C GLN A 400 13.09 7.22 -7.48
N THR A 401 14.23 6.58 -7.71
CA THR A 401 14.49 5.81 -8.96
C THR A 401 13.52 4.64 -9.11
N ILE A 402 13.24 3.92 -8.02
CA ILE A 402 12.28 2.82 -8.02
C ILE A 402 10.87 3.34 -8.28
N LEU A 403 10.52 4.44 -7.61
CA LEU A 403 9.23 5.10 -7.79
C LEU A 403 9.02 5.51 -9.25
N ASP A 404 9.98 6.21 -9.86
CA ASP A 404 9.91 6.66 -11.25
C ASP A 404 9.84 5.47 -12.22
N THR A 405 10.59 4.39 -11.93
CA THR A 405 10.61 3.19 -12.77
C THR A 405 9.25 2.49 -12.75
N LEU A 406 8.70 2.21 -11.58
CA LEU A 406 7.47 1.41 -11.45
C LEU A 406 6.20 2.22 -11.75
N PHE A 407 6.26 3.56 -11.72
CA PHE A 407 5.19 4.43 -12.20
C PHE A 407 5.34 4.87 -13.67
N ALA A 408 6.38 4.40 -14.37
CA ALA A 408 6.53 4.74 -15.77
C ALA A 408 5.30 4.28 -16.58
N PRO A 409 4.76 5.11 -17.50
CA PRO A 409 3.56 4.76 -18.27
C PRO A 409 3.68 3.46 -19.06
N SER A 410 4.90 3.09 -19.44
CA SER A 410 5.21 1.82 -20.13
C SER A 410 5.20 0.57 -19.25
N ILE A 411 5.08 0.72 -17.94
CA ILE A 411 5.24 -0.37 -16.94
C ILE A 411 4.00 -0.46 -16.06
N GLN A 412 2.83 -0.10 -16.58
CA GLN A 412 1.61 -0.19 -15.78
C GLN A 412 1.28 -1.65 -15.46
N PRO A 413 1.05 -1.99 -14.19
CA PRO A 413 0.60 -3.33 -13.81
C PRO A 413 -0.81 -3.60 -14.33
N ILE A 414 -1.14 -4.88 -14.50
CA ILE A 414 -2.55 -5.28 -14.63
C ILE A 414 -3.23 -4.94 -13.30
N PRO A 415 -4.35 -4.20 -13.30
CA PRO A 415 -5.05 -3.87 -12.06
C PRO A 415 -5.44 -5.16 -11.31
N PRO A 416 -5.13 -5.29 -10.03
CA PRO A 416 -5.47 -6.49 -9.26
C PRO A 416 -6.96 -6.85 -9.28
N THR A 417 -7.85 -5.87 -9.39
CA THR A 417 -9.30 -6.06 -9.49
C THR A 417 -9.75 -6.73 -10.79
N ASP A 418 -8.92 -6.71 -11.86
CA ASP A 418 -9.30 -7.26 -13.15
C ASP A 418 -9.24 -8.80 -13.16
N SER A 419 -8.27 -9.40 -12.47
CA SER A 419 -8.10 -10.86 -12.48
C SER A 419 -7.53 -11.46 -11.19
N ILE A 420 -6.55 -10.81 -10.56
CA ILE A 420 -5.78 -11.40 -9.45
C ILE A 420 -6.64 -11.54 -8.19
N LEU A 421 -7.28 -10.47 -7.72
CA LEU A 421 -8.16 -10.52 -6.56
C LEU A 421 -9.38 -11.43 -6.77
N PRO A 422 -10.06 -11.40 -7.95
CA PRO A 422 -11.06 -12.40 -8.29
C PRO A 422 -10.57 -13.86 -8.18
N ALA A 423 -9.37 -14.16 -8.69
CA ALA A 423 -8.79 -15.49 -8.62
C ALA A 423 -8.47 -15.93 -7.19
N ILE A 424 -7.88 -15.04 -6.38
CA ILE A 424 -7.58 -15.27 -4.96
C ILE A 424 -8.87 -15.64 -4.20
N LEU A 425 -9.94 -14.88 -4.40
CA LEU A 425 -11.23 -15.09 -3.74
C LEU A 425 -11.98 -16.31 -4.28
N THR A 426 -12.01 -16.50 -5.60
CA THR A 426 -12.85 -17.49 -6.25
C THR A 426 -12.19 -18.86 -6.35
N THR A 427 -10.95 -18.90 -6.83
CA THR A 427 -10.22 -20.15 -7.09
C THR A 427 -9.50 -20.65 -5.84
N HIS A 428 -8.80 -19.76 -5.16
CA HIS A 428 -7.96 -20.14 -4.02
C HIS A 428 -8.68 -20.06 -2.69
N LYS A 429 -9.84 -19.39 -2.61
CA LYS A 429 -10.63 -19.21 -1.38
C LYS A 429 -9.85 -18.58 -0.23
N ILE A 430 -8.89 -17.71 -0.55
CA ILE A 430 -8.15 -16.95 0.45
C ILE A 430 -8.94 -15.66 0.76
N PRO A 431 -9.24 -15.39 2.02
CA PRO A 431 -9.90 -14.15 2.45
C PRO A 431 -9.10 -12.91 2.05
N VAL A 432 -9.80 -11.90 1.56
CA VAL A 432 -9.26 -10.58 1.21
C VAL A 432 -9.87 -9.54 2.15
N HIS A 433 -9.02 -8.81 2.84
CA HIS A 433 -9.42 -7.77 3.75
C HIS A 433 -8.96 -6.41 3.20
N LEU A 434 -9.88 -5.48 3.03
CA LEU A 434 -9.60 -4.11 2.59
C LEU A 434 -9.96 -3.14 3.69
N TYR A 435 -9.11 -2.14 3.91
CA TYR A 435 -9.43 -1.02 4.78
C TYR A 435 -9.02 0.31 4.15
N GLN A 436 -9.72 1.37 4.51
CA GLN A 436 -9.53 2.71 3.96
C GLN A 436 -9.67 3.77 5.04
N GLY A 437 -8.84 4.81 4.97
CA GLY A 437 -9.02 6.03 5.75
C GLY A 437 -9.92 7.02 5.01
N GLN A 438 -10.94 7.55 5.70
CA GLN A 438 -11.90 8.48 5.11
C GLN A 438 -11.26 9.83 4.70
N LEU A 439 -10.15 10.19 5.34
CA LEU A 439 -9.44 11.46 5.13
C LEU A 439 -8.26 11.32 4.14
N ASP A 440 -8.07 10.14 3.55
CA ASP A 440 -7.09 9.93 2.50
C ASP A 440 -7.57 10.54 1.17
N MET A 441 -6.78 11.46 0.62
CA MET A 441 -7.04 12.01 -0.72
C MET A 441 -6.17 11.32 -1.79
N VAL A 442 -5.08 10.65 -1.41
CA VAL A 442 -4.15 10.00 -2.36
C VAL A 442 -4.83 8.82 -3.04
N ILE A 443 -5.34 7.89 -2.22
CA ILE A 443 -6.15 6.75 -2.66
C ILE A 443 -7.43 6.78 -1.85
N ASN A 444 -8.37 7.61 -2.28
CA ASN A 444 -9.57 7.84 -1.50
C ASN A 444 -10.54 6.64 -1.55
N HIS A 445 -11.38 6.53 -0.53
CA HIS A 445 -12.33 5.43 -0.38
C HIS A 445 -13.33 5.31 -1.55
N ILE A 446 -13.72 6.44 -2.18
CA ILE A 446 -14.62 6.42 -3.35
C ILE A 446 -13.96 5.67 -4.51
N ALA A 447 -12.65 5.83 -4.67
CA ALA A 447 -11.87 5.14 -5.69
C ALA A 447 -11.89 3.62 -5.49
N VAL A 448 -11.65 3.18 -4.26
CA VAL A 448 -11.65 1.74 -3.92
C VAL A 448 -13.05 1.15 -4.03
N GLU A 449 -14.08 1.84 -3.53
CA GLU A 449 -15.47 1.41 -3.68
C GLU A 449 -15.88 1.30 -5.15
N LEU A 450 -15.47 2.27 -5.99
CA LEU A 450 -15.77 2.26 -7.44
C LEU A 450 -15.21 1.02 -8.13
N VAL A 451 -13.93 0.70 -7.92
CA VAL A 451 -13.32 -0.46 -8.58
C VAL A 451 -13.81 -1.78 -8.00
N LEU A 452 -14.17 -1.82 -6.71
CA LEU A 452 -14.84 -2.97 -6.10
C LEU A 452 -16.22 -3.23 -6.68
N GLN A 453 -17.02 -2.17 -6.92
CA GLN A 453 -18.34 -2.29 -7.52
C GLN A 453 -18.28 -2.80 -8.96
N ASN A 454 -17.15 -2.63 -9.66
CA ASN A 454 -16.93 -3.20 -11.00
C ASN A 454 -16.30 -4.60 -10.98
N MET A 455 -15.71 -5.04 -9.88
CA MET A 455 -15.06 -6.34 -9.75
C MET A 455 -16.09 -7.47 -9.61
N THR A 456 -15.86 -8.61 -10.30
CA THR A 456 -16.70 -9.81 -10.20
C THR A 456 -15.92 -10.95 -9.54
N TRP A 457 -16.46 -11.52 -8.47
CA TRP A 457 -15.88 -12.68 -7.78
C TRP A 457 -16.97 -13.58 -7.20
N ASN A 458 -16.68 -14.87 -7.05
CA ASN A 458 -17.60 -15.87 -6.53
C ASN A 458 -19.02 -15.77 -7.17
N GLY A 459 -19.08 -15.52 -8.49
CA GLY A 459 -20.30 -15.55 -9.28
C GLY A 459 -21.17 -14.29 -9.24
N ALA A 460 -20.72 -13.19 -8.57
CA ALA A 460 -21.48 -11.95 -8.56
C ALA A 460 -20.55 -10.72 -8.59
N GLN A 461 -21.07 -9.62 -9.12
CA GLN A 461 -20.38 -8.34 -9.20
C GLN A 461 -20.57 -7.52 -7.91
N GLY A 462 -19.52 -6.84 -7.49
CA GLY A 462 -19.50 -5.82 -6.44
C GLY A 462 -20.03 -6.26 -5.07
N LEU A 463 -20.23 -5.29 -4.22
CA LEU A 463 -20.90 -5.45 -2.93
C LEU A 463 -22.43 -5.37 -3.13
N ARG A 464 -23.17 -6.24 -2.45
CA ARG A 464 -24.64 -6.24 -2.48
C ARG A 464 -25.23 -5.06 -1.75
N ASN A 465 -24.59 -4.66 -0.65
CA ASN A 465 -25.02 -3.55 0.19
C ASN A 465 -23.90 -2.54 0.36
N ARG A 466 -24.27 -1.26 0.46
CA ARG A 466 -23.31 -0.22 0.79
C ARG A 466 -22.70 -0.49 2.17
N PRO A 467 -21.38 -0.26 2.36
CA PRO A 467 -20.77 -0.33 3.68
C PRO A 467 -21.44 0.63 4.66
N ASN A 468 -22.17 0.11 5.64
CA ASN A 468 -22.95 0.90 6.59
C ASN A 468 -23.04 0.28 7.99
N ILE A 469 -22.46 -0.90 8.18
CA ILE A 469 -22.46 -1.56 9.50
C ILE A 469 -21.39 -0.88 10.35
N PRO A 470 -21.74 -0.28 11.50
CA PRO A 470 -20.75 0.36 12.36
C PRO A 470 -19.82 -0.66 13.00
N PHE A 471 -18.54 -0.29 13.22
CA PHE A 471 -17.56 -1.08 13.95
C PHE A 471 -16.70 -0.21 14.86
N GLY A 472 -15.94 -0.87 15.79
CA GLY A 472 -14.96 -0.20 16.62
C GLY A 472 -15.59 0.83 17.56
N THR A 473 -16.62 0.41 18.28
CA THR A 473 -17.18 1.24 19.35
C THR A 473 -16.26 1.18 20.58
N LYS A 474 -15.99 2.30 21.24
CA LYS A 474 -15.23 2.33 22.50
C LYS A 474 -15.92 1.45 23.51
N VAL A 475 -15.40 0.25 23.69
CA VAL A 475 -15.86 -0.68 24.72
C VAL A 475 -15.42 -0.12 26.08
N ASN A 476 -16.34 0.01 27.03
CA ASN A 476 -16.01 0.31 28.41
C ASN A 476 -15.28 -0.89 29.02
N VAL A 477 -13.94 -0.89 28.92
CA VAL A 477 -13.11 -1.93 29.51
C VAL A 477 -12.82 -1.54 30.97
N GLY A 478 -13.27 -2.36 31.91
CA GLY A 478 -12.86 -2.24 33.30
C GLY A 478 -11.34 -2.48 33.44
N ARG A 479 -10.76 -2.05 34.57
CA ARG A 479 -9.31 -2.21 34.87
C ARG A 479 -8.77 -3.63 34.68
N ASN A 480 -9.61 -4.63 34.57
CA ASN A 480 -9.26 -6.04 34.41
C ASN A 480 -9.61 -6.61 33.03
N GLY A 481 -9.89 -5.77 32.04
CA GLY A 481 -10.25 -6.23 30.69
C GLY A 481 -11.69 -6.74 30.54
N GLU A 482 -12.54 -6.59 31.55
CA GLU A 482 -13.95 -6.98 31.50
C GLU A 482 -14.80 -5.96 30.76
N ASN A 483 -15.65 -6.45 29.83
CA ASN A 483 -16.61 -5.62 29.12
C ASN A 483 -17.72 -5.14 30.10
N LYS A 484 -17.81 -3.84 30.37
CA LYS A 484 -18.70 -3.26 31.40
C LYS A 484 -19.94 -2.59 30.86
N GLY A 485 -20.38 -2.92 29.69
CA GLY A 485 -21.66 -2.37 29.19
C GLY A 485 -21.68 -2.05 27.69
N PRO A 486 -22.80 -1.50 27.19
CA PRO A 486 -22.91 -1.15 25.79
C PRO A 486 -21.85 -0.13 25.40
N PRO A 487 -21.47 -0.10 24.12
CA PRO A 487 -20.48 0.85 23.58
C PRO A 487 -20.85 2.30 23.94
N THR A 488 -19.88 3.05 24.45
CA THR A 488 -20.12 4.42 24.96
C THR A 488 -19.57 5.52 24.05
N GLY A 489 -18.98 5.13 22.88
CA GLY A 489 -18.36 6.06 21.94
C GLY A 489 -18.92 5.96 20.53
N PRO A 490 -18.59 6.94 19.67
CA PRO A 490 -18.92 6.87 18.26
C PRO A 490 -18.19 5.70 17.59
N ALA A 491 -18.83 5.09 16.59
CA ALA A 491 -18.20 4.04 15.78
C ALA A 491 -16.88 4.54 15.14
N ALA A 492 -15.86 3.70 15.12
CA ALA A 492 -14.58 3.98 14.43
C ALA A 492 -14.76 4.08 12.91
N GLY A 493 -15.79 3.45 12.38
CA GLY A 493 -16.09 3.47 10.98
C GLY A 493 -17.31 2.64 10.60
N VAL A 494 -17.37 2.30 9.32
CA VAL A 494 -18.40 1.41 8.75
C VAL A 494 -17.73 0.30 7.94
N TRP A 495 -18.39 -0.85 7.84
CA TRP A 495 -17.85 -1.98 7.11
C TRP A 495 -18.92 -2.75 6.35
N ALA A 496 -18.45 -3.62 5.44
CA ALA A 496 -19.25 -4.62 4.75
C ALA A 496 -18.45 -5.91 4.60
N TYR A 497 -19.17 -7.02 4.52
CA TYR A 497 -18.65 -8.33 4.14
C TYR A 497 -19.41 -8.85 2.92
N GLU A 498 -18.67 -9.39 1.97
CA GLU A 498 -19.27 -10.00 0.80
C GLU A 498 -18.38 -11.13 0.24
N ARG A 499 -18.85 -12.38 0.33
CA ARG A 499 -18.27 -13.56 -0.36
C ARG A 499 -16.76 -13.75 -0.17
N GLY A 500 -16.25 -13.64 1.07
CA GLY A 500 -14.82 -13.80 1.39
C GLY A 500 -14.00 -12.51 1.36
N LEU A 501 -14.63 -11.37 1.05
CA LEU A 501 -14.02 -10.05 1.10
C LEU A 501 -14.65 -9.21 2.21
N THR A 502 -13.82 -8.55 3.04
CA THR A 502 -14.25 -7.51 3.96
C THR A 502 -13.74 -6.15 3.51
N TYR A 503 -14.55 -5.12 3.67
CA TYR A 503 -14.19 -3.73 3.43
C TYR A 503 -14.52 -2.88 4.66
N HIS A 504 -13.54 -2.13 5.18
CA HIS A 504 -13.67 -1.28 6.35
C HIS A 504 -13.26 0.16 6.02
N LEU A 505 -14.16 1.11 6.26
CA LEU A 505 -13.88 2.54 6.12
C LEU A 505 -13.72 3.15 7.51
N PHE A 506 -12.48 3.51 7.87
CA PHE A 506 -12.14 4.15 9.13
C PHE A 506 -12.40 5.65 9.08
N LYS A 507 -13.21 6.14 10.00
CA LYS A 507 -13.43 7.58 10.21
C LYS A 507 -12.19 8.20 10.86
N ASP A 508 -11.99 9.49 10.60
CA ASP A 508 -10.91 10.28 11.20
C ASP A 508 -9.50 9.72 10.95
N ALA A 509 -9.33 8.85 9.95
CA ALA A 509 -8.07 8.31 9.49
C ALA A 509 -7.78 8.73 8.05
N GLY A 510 -6.51 9.00 7.75
CA GLY A 510 -5.98 9.18 6.41
C GLY A 510 -5.32 7.91 5.89
N HIS A 511 -4.32 8.08 5.03
CA HIS A 511 -3.60 7.02 4.31
C HIS A 511 -2.91 5.99 5.23
N GLY A 512 -2.39 6.42 6.37
CA GLY A 512 -1.78 5.54 7.38
C GLY A 512 -2.77 5.25 8.50
N VAL A 513 -3.79 4.42 8.26
CA VAL A 513 -4.81 4.09 9.27
C VAL A 513 -4.21 3.56 10.59
N PRO A 514 -3.19 2.68 10.58
CA PRO A 514 -2.59 2.20 11.82
C PRO A 514 -1.96 3.30 12.67
N ARG A 515 -1.53 4.40 12.03
CA ARG A 515 -0.99 5.58 12.70
C ARG A 515 -2.09 6.47 13.27
N ASP A 516 -3.16 6.68 12.49
CA ASP A 516 -4.20 7.66 12.82
C ASP A 516 -5.24 7.10 13.80
N GLN A 517 -5.52 5.79 13.71
CA GLN A 517 -6.48 5.05 14.55
C GLN A 517 -5.83 3.76 15.10
N PRO A 518 -4.75 3.88 15.89
CA PRO A 518 -3.93 2.71 16.27
C PRO A 518 -4.69 1.66 17.09
N GLN A 519 -5.56 2.07 17.99
CA GLN A 519 -6.35 1.15 18.82
C GLN A 519 -7.38 0.40 17.99
N GLU A 520 -8.17 1.11 17.20
CA GLU A 520 -9.23 0.55 16.36
C GLU A 520 -8.64 -0.35 15.28
N MET A 521 -7.48 0.03 14.73
CA MET A 521 -6.76 -0.80 13.76
C MET A 521 -6.17 -2.05 14.40
N TRP A 522 -5.68 -1.96 15.64
CA TRP A 522 -5.22 -3.14 16.40
C TRP A 522 -6.37 -4.13 16.65
N GLU A 523 -7.56 -3.63 17.07
CA GLU A 523 -8.76 -4.46 17.23
C GLU A 523 -9.22 -5.07 15.91
N TYR A 524 -9.15 -4.32 14.80
CA TYR A 524 -9.45 -4.84 13.47
C TYR A 524 -8.52 -6.00 13.11
N VAL A 525 -7.20 -5.84 13.25
CA VAL A 525 -6.24 -6.90 12.94
C VAL A 525 -6.47 -8.12 13.83
N LYS A 526 -6.70 -7.91 15.12
CA LYS A 526 -6.99 -8.98 16.09
C LYS A 526 -8.23 -9.78 15.72
N ASN A 527 -9.33 -9.11 15.41
CA ASN A 527 -10.63 -9.75 15.29
C ASN A 527 -10.94 -10.20 13.85
N VAL A 528 -10.53 -9.43 12.84
CA VAL A 528 -10.84 -9.71 11.44
C VAL A 528 -9.73 -10.51 10.78
N VAL A 529 -8.48 -10.07 10.89
CA VAL A 529 -7.36 -10.67 10.16
C VAL A 529 -6.86 -11.93 10.85
N VAL A 530 -6.43 -11.80 12.10
CA VAL A 530 -5.83 -12.90 12.88
C VAL A 530 -6.87 -13.82 13.48
N GLY A 531 -7.99 -13.27 13.97
CA GLY A 531 -9.10 -14.03 14.54
C GLY A 531 -9.78 -14.96 13.55
N GLY A 532 -9.60 -14.70 12.26
CA GLY A 532 -10.19 -15.46 11.17
C GLY A 532 -11.68 -15.12 11.01
N TRP A 533 -11.99 -14.35 9.98
CA TRP A 533 -13.37 -14.08 9.62
C TRP A 533 -14.01 -15.36 9.05
N ASP A 534 -15.11 -15.83 9.65
CA ASP A 534 -16.02 -16.77 9.03
C ASP A 534 -17.46 -16.22 9.00
N GLU A 535 -18.34 -16.81 8.20
CA GLU A 535 -19.74 -16.36 8.09
C GLU A 535 -20.52 -16.46 9.41
N SER A 536 -20.00 -17.22 10.39
CA SER A 536 -20.54 -17.34 11.76
C SER A 536 -20.13 -16.16 12.66
N PHE A 537 -19.29 -15.25 12.17
CA PHE A 537 -18.96 -14.02 12.88
C PHE A 537 -20.17 -13.09 12.88
N SER A 538 -21.19 -13.53 13.65
CA SER A 538 -22.45 -12.83 13.79
C SER A 538 -22.20 -11.44 14.39
N ARG A 539 -23.15 -10.53 14.13
CA ARG A 539 -23.21 -9.16 14.66
C ARG A 539 -22.95 -9.04 16.19
N GLU A 540 -23.00 -10.16 16.89
CA GLU A 540 -22.85 -10.23 18.36
C GLU A 540 -21.42 -10.03 18.89
N LYS A 541 -20.37 -10.24 18.07
CA LYS A 541 -18.97 -10.12 18.55
C LYS A 541 -18.37 -8.71 18.44
N TRP A 542 -19.05 -7.79 17.75
CA TRP A 542 -18.64 -6.38 17.64
C TRP A 542 -19.50 -5.41 18.49
N HIS A 543 -20.43 -5.95 19.29
CA HIS A 543 -21.27 -5.16 20.21
C HIS A 543 -20.77 -5.16 21.63
#